data_c6b916f2bf95341946a6c6a8f752b0a9
#
_entry.id   c6b916f2bf95341946a6c6a8f752b0a9
#
_cell.length_a   1.000
_cell.length_b   1.000
_cell.length_c   1.000
_cell.angle_alpha   90.00
_cell.angle_beta   90.00
_cell.angle_gamma   90.00
#
_symmetry.space_group_name_H-M   'P 1'
#
loop_
_entity.id
_entity.type
_entity.pdbx_description
1 polymer ?
#
loop_
_entity_poly.entity_id
_entity_poly.type
_entity_poly.pdbx_seq_one_letter_code
_entity_poly.pdbx_strand_id
1 'polypeptide(L)'
;MKILVINSGSSSLKYQLFDMAQETVLAKGLVERIGSQGSVLTHQANGKKEKMEFESPNHEAALRKVFDVLTHTGTGVLKDIKEIDAVGHRVVHAGEKFASSVRITPEVVAALEECSELAPLHNPPGITGIRAITKILPDVPQVGVFDTAFHQTMPKEAYIYPIPYEYYEKHKIRRYGFHGTSHRYVSMRAAAMLGKPIADLKLVTCHLGNGSSVAAVDGGRSIDTSMGFTPLAGIPMGTRSGDLDPAIVTFIAEKDGVTAEHVVQKILNKQSGVLGVSGLSNDFRDLEVAAEEGNERAALALTIFANGLRKYIAAYAAVMNGVDAIIFTAGIGENSKEMRSRVCQGLAFLGVEIDEEQNDCRGVERDISTPQSNVRVLIIPTNEELVIARDTREIVFS
;
A
#
# COMPACT_ATOMS: atom_id res chain seq x y z
N MET A 1 -24.29 -9.06 -7.41
CA MET A 1 -23.50 -7.93 -7.95
C MET A 1 -22.04 -8.34 -8.00
N LYS A 2 -21.44 -8.31 -9.18
CA LYS A 2 -20.06 -8.73 -9.39
C LYS A 2 -19.19 -7.53 -9.74
N ILE A 3 -18.16 -7.28 -8.93
CA ILE A 3 -17.22 -6.17 -9.15
C ILE A 3 -15.84 -6.74 -9.39
N LEU A 4 -15.24 -6.35 -10.51
CA LEU A 4 -13.86 -6.67 -10.84
C LEU A 4 -12.94 -5.56 -10.32
N VAL A 5 -11.98 -5.90 -9.48
CA VAL A 5 -10.94 -4.97 -9.00
C VAL A 5 -9.66 -5.24 -9.75
N ILE A 6 -9.03 -4.17 -10.24
CA ILE A 6 -7.79 -4.22 -11.04
C ILE A 6 -6.73 -3.32 -10.42
N ASN A 7 -5.52 -3.84 -10.33
CA ASN A 7 -4.31 -3.09 -9.97
C ASN A 7 -3.27 -3.32 -11.08
N SER A 8 -3.07 -2.31 -11.92
CA SER A 8 -2.13 -2.34 -13.05
C SER A 8 -0.78 -1.76 -12.66
N GLY A 9 0.25 -2.59 -12.64
CA GLY A 9 1.65 -2.18 -12.54
C GLY A 9 2.30 -2.05 -13.92
N SER A 10 3.57 -1.61 -13.99
CA SER A 10 4.30 -1.42 -15.25
C SER A 10 4.44 -2.69 -16.08
N SER A 11 4.64 -3.85 -15.43
CA SER A 11 4.82 -5.16 -16.08
C SER A 11 3.96 -6.25 -15.44
N SER A 12 2.93 -5.87 -14.67
CA SER A 12 2.06 -6.80 -13.98
C SER A 12 0.63 -6.28 -13.89
N LEU A 13 -0.33 -7.20 -13.70
CA LEU A 13 -1.72 -6.88 -13.48
C LEU A 13 -2.29 -7.86 -12.47
N LYS A 14 -2.70 -7.34 -11.29
CA LYS A 14 -3.39 -8.10 -10.27
C LYS A 14 -4.89 -7.85 -10.39
N TYR A 15 -5.69 -8.89 -10.22
CA TYR A 15 -7.15 -8.74 -10.22
C TYR A 15 -7.81 -9.59 -9.15
N GLN A 16 -9.00 -9.14 -8.73
CA GLN A 16 -9.94 -9.92 -7.91
C GLN A 16 -11.36 -9.63 -8.38
N LEU A 17 -12.16 -10.69 -8.53
CA LEU A 17 -13.58 -10.60 -8.81
C LEU A 17 -14.37 -10.90 -7.53
N PHE A 18 -15.19 -9.95 -7.12
CA PHE A 18 -16.01 -10.07 -5.91
C PHE A 18 -17.49 -10.33 -6.24
N ASP A 19 -18.12 -11.16 -5.42
CA ASP A 19 -19.58 -11.08 -5.22
C ASP A 19 -19.87 -10.13 -4.06
N MET A 20 -20.41 -8.96 -4.37
CA MET A 20 -20.68 -7.91 -3.38
C MET A 20 -21.95 -8.14 -2.56
N ALA A 21 -22.74 -9.18 -2.83
CA ALA A 21 -23.84 -9.56 -1.94
C ALA A 21 -23.33 -10.15 -0.63
N GLN A 22 -22.20 -10.86 -0.69
CA GLN A 22 -21.57 -11.51 0.46
C GLN A 22 -20.14 -10.98 0.72
N GLU A 23 -19.66 -10.05 -0.07
CA GLU A 23 -18.28 -9.53 -0.06
C GLU A 23 -17.22 -10.65 -0.14
N THR A 24 -17.50 -11.67 -0.96
CA THR A 24 -16.62 -12.83 -1.14
C THR A 24 -15.86 -12.76 -2.46
N VAL A 25 -14.62 -13.25 -2.45
CA VAL A 25 -13.78 -13.35 -3.66
C VAL A 25 -14.19 -14.61 -4.45
N LEU A 26 -14.71 -14.40 -5.65
CA LEU A 26 -15.06 -15.49 -6.60
C LEU A 26 -13.80 -16.00 -7.32
N ALA A 27 -12.93 -15.09 -7.76
CA ALA A 27 -11.67 -15.41 -8.41
C ALA A 27 -10.64 -14.32 -8.15
N LYS A 28 -9.36 -14.69 -8.19
CA LYS A 28 -8.24 -13.75 -8.12
C LYS A 28 -7.06 -14.24 -8.95
N GLY A 29 -6.19 -13.33 -9.33
CA GLY A 29 -4.98 -13.71 -10.06
C GLY A 29 -4.01 -12.58 -10.26
N LEU A 30 -2.88 -12.97 -10.86
CA LEU A 30 -1.76 -12.10 -11.17
C LEU A 30 -1.21 -12.46 -12.53
N VAL A 31 -1.12 -11.48 -13.42
CA VAL A 31 -0.33 -11.56 -14.66
C VAL A 31 1.01 -10.89 -14.40
N GLU A 32 2.08 -11.58 -14.74
CA GLU A 32 3.46 -11.11 -14.60
C GLU A 32 4.15 -11.06 -15.96
N ARG A 33 5.20 -10.23 -16.08
CA ARG A 33 6.05 -10.05 -17.27
C ARG A 33 5.26 -9.56 -18.49
N ILE A 34 4.29 -8.68 -18.29
CA ILE A 34 3.58 -8.01 -19.39
C ILE A 34 4.60 -7.18 -20.20
N GLY A 35 4.56 -7.29 -21.53
CA GLY A 35 5.50 -6.61 -22.42
C GLY A 35 6.86 -7.31 -22.56
N SER A 36 7.03 -8.49 -21.97
CA SER A 36 8.25 -9.30 -22.04
C SER A 36 7.91 -10.73 -22.50
N GLN A 37 8.92 -11.48 -22.92
CA GLN A 37 8.72 -12.90 -23.24
C GLN A 37 8.38 -13.72 -22.00
N GLY A 38 7.50 -14.70 -22.16
CA GLY A 38 7.14 -15.66 -21.11
C GLY A 38 6.28 -15.02 -20.01
N SER A 39 5.24 -14.28 -20.41
CA SER A 39 4.22 -13.81 -19.47
C SER A 39 3.53 -14.97 -18.80
N VAL A 40 3.22 -14.80 -17.51
CA VAL A 40 2.61 -15.85 -16.69
C VAL A 40 1.35 -15.32 -16.03
N LEU A 41 0.23 -16.02 -16.20
CA LEU A 41 -0.99 -15.82 -15.43
C LEU A 41 -1.07 -16.88 -14.32
N THR A 42 -1.12 -16.42 -13.09
CA THR A 42 -1.55 -17.25 -11.95
C THR A 42 -3.01 -16.93 -11.67
N HIS A 43 -3.89 -17.90 -11.81
CA HIS A 43 -5.35 -17.78 -11.58
C HIS A 43 -5.78 -18.67 -10.43
N GLN A 44 -6.64 -18.16 -9.57
CA GLN A 44 -7.23 -18.92 -8.46
C GLN A 44 -8.74 -18.71 -8.43
N ALA A 45 -9.49 -19.81 -8.55
CA ALA A 45 -10.95 -19.84 -8.47
C ALA A 45 -11.41 -21.24 -8.04
N ASN A 46 -12.59 -21.35 -7.42
CA ASN A 46 -13.19 -22.63 -7.01
C ASN A 46 -12.23 -23.54 -6.21
N GLY A 47 -11.37 -22.93 -5.34
CA GLY A 47 -10.38 -23.68 -4.55
C GLY A 47 -9.16 -24.18 -5.33
N LYS A 48 -9.10 -23.99 -6.64
CA LYS A 48 -7.97 -24.38 -7.50
C LYS A 48 -7.08 -23.18 -7.81
N LYS A 49 -5.78 -23.47 -7.93
CA LYS A 49 -4.77 -22.49 -8.38
C LYS A 49 -4.09 -23.04 -9.62
N GLU A 50 -4.13 -22.30 -10.71
CA GLU A 50 -3.54 -22.67 -11.99
C GLU A 50 -2.51 -21.63 -12.42
N LYS A 51 -1.46 -22.08 -13.09
CA LYS A 51 -0.41 -21.24 -13.64
C LYS A 51 -0.32 -21.51 -15.14
N MET A 52 -0.42 -20.46 -15.94
CA MET A 52 -0.48 -20.52 -17.40
C MET A 52 0.54 -19.58 -17.99
N GLU A 53 1.39 -20.08 -18.89
CA GLU A 53 2.27 -19.27 -19.72
C GLU A 53 1.52 -18.82 -20.97
N PHE A 54 1.73 -17.58 -21.38
CA PHE A 54 1.12 -17.01 -22.59
C PHE A 54 1.89 -15.77 -23.04
N GLU A 55 1.65 -15.32 -24.26
CA GLU A 55 2.23 -14.09 -24.77
C GLU A 55 1.34 -12.89 -24.45
N SER A 56 1.89 -11.92 -23.73
CA SER A 56 1.20 -10.68 -23.35
C SER A 56 2.03 -9.46 -23.73
N PRO A 57 1.90 -8.94 -24.95
CA PRO A 57 2.66 -7.79 -25.42
C PRO A 57 2.26 -6.49 -24.68
N ASN A 58 1.08 -6.42 -24.09
CA ASN A 58 0.55 -5.25 -23.39
C ASN A 58 -0.56 -5.61 -22.38
N HIS A 59 -1.03 -4.63 -21.64
CA HIS A 59 -2.10 -4.79 -20.65
C HIS A 59 -3.45 -5.19 -21.25
N GLU A 60 -3.76 -4.79 -22.48
CA GLU A 60 -4.99 -5.23 -23.16
C GLU A 60 -4.98 -6.74 -23.38
N ALA A 61 -3.88 -7.30 -23.87
CA ALA A 61 -3.72 -8.75 -24.06
C ALA A 61 -3.80 -9.49 -22.71
N ALA A 62 -3.19 -8.93 -21.66
CA ALA A 62 -3.29 -9.47 -20.31
C ALA A 62 -4.74 -9.52 -19.81
N LEU A 63 -5.50 -8.44 -19.97
CA LEU A 63 -6.91 -8.38 -19.56
C LEU A 63 -7.79 -9.34 -20.37
N ARG A 64 -7.59 -9.44 -21.69
CA ARG A 64 -8.31 -10.43 -22.50
C ARG A 64 -8.07 -11.85 -21.98
N LYS A 65 -6.82 -12.20 -21.64
CA LYS A 65 -6.51 -13.50 -21.04
C LYS A 65 -7.18 -13.69 -19.66
N VAL A 66 -7.26 -12.64 -18.85
CA VAL A 66 -8.01 -12.68 -17.58
C VAL A 66 -9.49 -12.96 -17.83
N PHE A 67 -10.13 -12.30 -18.81
CA PHE A 67 -11.52 -12.55 -19.14
C PHE A 67 -11.75 -13.96 -19.70
N ASP A 68 -10.83 -14.45 -20.54
CA ASP A 68 -10.89 -15.82 -21.04
C ASP A 68 -10.94 -16.86 -19.89
N VAL A 69 -10.05 -16.71 -18.88
CA VAL A 69 -10.02 -17.65 -17.75
C VAL A 69 -11.21 -17.47 -16.80
N LEU A 70 -11.73 -16.26 -16.65
CA LEU A 70 -12.92 -15.99 -15.83
C LEU A 70 -14.19 -16.61 -16.42
N THR A 71 -14.25 -16.79 -17.76
CA THR A 71 -15.40 -17.37 -18.48
C THR A 71 -15.18 -18.80 -18.96
N HIS A 72 -13.97 -19.36 -18.77
CA HIS A 72 -13.65 -20.71 -19.22
C HIS A 72 -14.44 -21.77 -18.45
N THR A 73 -14.96 -22.77 -19.13
CA THR A 73 -15.85 -23.81 -18.57
C THR A 73 -15.25 -24.62 -17.41
N GLY A 74 -13.90 -24.72 -17.32
CA GLY A 74 -13.20 -25.49 -16.29
C GLY A 74 -12.66 -24.66 -15.12
N THR A 75 -12.29 -23.42 -15.37
CA THR A 75 -11.60 -22.53 -14.39
C THR A 75 -12.42 -21.30 -14.03
N GLY A 76 -13.42 -20.96 -14.86
CA GLY A 76 -14.18 -19.74 -14.76
C GLY A 76 -15.24 -19.75 -13.68
N VAL A 77 -15.69 -18.56 -13.34
CA VAL A 77 -16.75 -18.26 -12.36
C VAL A 77 -17.86 -17.40 -12.98
N LEU A 78 -17.72 -17.06 -14.27
CA LEU A 78 -18.67 -16.30 -15.08
C LEU A 78 -19.11 -17.14 -16.27
N LYS A 79 -20.35 -16.93 -16.72
CA LYS A 79 -20.84 -17.48 -18.00
C LYS A 79 -20.50 -16.52 -19.16
N ASP A 80 -20.52 -15.23 -18.89
CA ASP A 80 -20.21 -14.14 -19.83
C ASP A 80 -19.54 -12.99 -19.06
N ILE A 81 -18.62 -12.28 -19.70
CA ILE A 81 -17.98 -11.07 -19.12
C ILE A 81 -18.97 -9.95 -18.82
N LYS A 82 -20.15 -9.96 -19.46
CA LYS A 82 -21.27 -9.05 -19.20
C LYS A 82 -21.90 -9.21 -17.82
N GLU A 83 -21.56 -10.27 -17.09
CA GLU A 83 -21.97 -10.42 -15.69
C GLU A 83 -21.16 -9.52 -14.73
N ILE A 84 -20.12 -8.82 -15.21
CA ILE A 84 -19.38 -7.83 -14.44
C ILE A 84 -20.18 -6.54 -14.43
N ASP A 85 -20.68 -6.18 -13.26
CA ASP A 85 -21.54 -5.00 -13.06
C ASP A 85 -20.74 -3.69 -13.00
N ALA A 86 -19.50 -3.71 -12.49
CA ALA A 86 -18.61 -2.56 -12.41
C ALA A 86 -17.13 -2.99 -12.28
N VAL A 87 -16.21 -2.03 -12.57
CA VAL A 87 -14.77 -2.25 -12.40
C VAL A 87 -14.18 -1.17 -11.50
N GLY A 88 -13.48 -1.58 -10.44
CA GLY A 88 -12.69 -0.71 -9.57
C GLY A 88 -11.20 -0.76 -9.93
N HIS A 89 -10.57 0.39 -10.05
CA HIS A 89 -9.14 0.51 -10.33
C HIS A 89 -8.40 1.09 -9.15
N ARG A 90 -7.30 0.45 -8.74
CA ARG A 90 -6.31 1.12 -7.90
C ARG A 90 -5.55 2.11 -8.76
N VAL A 91 -5.56 3.37 -8.37
CA VAL A 91 -4.75 4.44 -8.96
C VAL A 91 -3.87 5.03 -7.85
N VAL A 92 -2.57 5.21 -8.13
CA VAL A 92 -1.66 5.60 -7.06
C VAL A 92 -1.81 7.06 -6.68
N HIS A 93 -1.87 7.97 -7.66
CA HIS A 93 -1.77 9.40 -7.38
C HIS A 93 -2.88 10.21 -8.06
N ALA A 94 -3.59 11.00 -7.27
CA ALA A 94 -4.66 11.88 -7.73
C ALA A 94 -4.30 13.39 -7.66
N GLY A 95 -3.08 13.72 -7.27
CA GLY A 95 -2.71 15.10 -6.95
C GLY A 95 -3.58 15.64 -5.82
N GLU A 96 -3.98 16.90 -5.92
CA GLU A 96 -4.98 17.53 -5.06
C GLU A 96 -6.40 17.51 -5.69
N LYS A 97 -6.54 16.90 -6.90
CA LYS A 97 -7.79 16.95 -7.68
C LYS A 97 -8.87 16.04 -7.11
N PHE A 98 -8.51 14.91 -6.53
CA PHE A 98 -9.46 13.95 -6.00
C PHE A 98 -9.13 13.59 -4.55
N ALA A 99 -10.02 13.97 -3.64
CA ALA A 99 -9.94 13.66 -2.22
C ALA A 99 -10.76 12.41 -1.84
N SER A 100 -11.38 11.76 -2.82
CA SER A 100 -12.17 10.53 -2.66
C SER A 100 -12.11 9.70 -3.94
N SER A 101 -12.61 8.49 -3.87
CA SER A 101 -12.84 7.65 -5.05
C SER A 101 -13.84 8.31 -6.00
N VAL A 102 -13.65 8.16 -7.32
CA VAL A 102 -14.48 8.82 -8.34
C VAL A 102 -14.84 7.87 -9.47
N ARG A 103 -16.01 8.10 -10.08
CA ARG A 103 -16.37 7.45 -11.33
C ARG A 103 -15.44 7.93 -12.45
N ILE A 104 -14.89 7.01 -13.22
CA ILE A 104 -14.00 7.32 -14.34
C ILE A 104 -14.81 7.91 -15.48
N THR A 105 -14.42 9.11 -15.89
CA THR A 105 -14.92 9.82 -17.09
C THR A 105 -13.71 10.27 -17.93
N PRO A 106 -13.91 10.74 -19.18
CA PRO A 106 -12.81 11.30 -19.97
C PRO A 106 -12.05 12.43 -19.25
N GLU A 107 -12.76 13.28 -18.49
CA GLU A 107 -12.19 14.38 -17.73
C GLU A 107 -11.33 13.87 -16.56
N VAL A 108 -11.77 12.79 -15.89
CA VAL A 108 -10.97 12.13 -14.84
C VAL A 108 -9.71 11.53 -15.43
N VAL A 109 -9.79 10.87 -16.59
CA VAL A 109 -8.60 10.31 -17.26
C VAL A 109 -7.62 11.43 -17.62
N ALA A 110 -8.09 12.55 -18.19
CA ALA A 110 -7.24 13.70 -18.49
C ALA A 110 -6.56 14.27 -17.23
N ALA A 111 -7.31 14.37 -16.12
CA ALA A 111 -6.75 14.80 -14.85
C ALA A 111 -5.68 13.85 -14.29
N LEU A 112 -5.85 12.53 -14.49
CA LEU A 112 -4.85 11.53 -14.10
C LEU A 112 -3.59 11.60 -14.98
N GLU A 113 -3.73 11.93 -16.26
CA GLU A 113 -2.59 12.17 -17.15
C GLU A 113 -1.75 13.34 -16.67
N GLU A 114 -2.39 14.47 -16.31
CA GLU A 114 -1.68 15.62 -15.71
C GLU A 114 -0.96 15.24 -14.40
N CYS A 115 -1.57 14.37 -13.57
CA CYS A 115 -0.93 13.88 -12.35
C CYS A 115 0.18 12.85 -12.59
N SER A 116 0.41 12.41 -13.84
CA SER A 116 1.44 11.40 -14.15
C SER A 116 2.87 11.93 -13.93
N GLU A 117 3.09 13.23 -13.96
CA GLU A 117 4.38 13.85 -13.59
C GLU A 117 4.73 13.60 -12.11
N LEU A 118 3.72 13.52 -11.22
CA LEU A 118 3.90 13.25 -9.79
C LEU A 118 4.15 11.75 -9.50
N ALA A 119 3.70 10.86 -10.38
CA ALA A 119 3.84 9.41 -10.22
C ALA A 119 4.14 8.70 -11.56
N PRO A 120 5.29 8.99 -12.20
CA PRO A 120 5.58 8.56 -13.58
C PRO A 120 5.70 7.03 -13.72
N LEU A 121 6.00 6.31 -12.65
CA LEU A 121 6.10 4.84 -12.66
C LEU A 121 4.77 4.13 -12.36
N HIS A 122 3.75 4.85 -11.88
CA HIS A 122 2.52 4.25 -11.35
C HIS A 122 1.26 4.67 -12.11
N ASN A 123 1.07 5.97 -12.36
CA ASN A 123 -0.15 6.46 -13.01
C ASN A 123 -0.29 5.98 -14.47
N PRO A 124 0.75 6.03 -15.33
CA PRO A 124 0.61 5.58 -16.73
C PRO A 124 0.14 4.13 -16.87
N PRO A 125 0.65 3.13 -16.11
CA PRO A 125 0.10 1.78 -16.11
C PRO A 125 -1.37 1.71 -15.68
N GLY A 126 -1.77 2.46 -14.65
CA GLY A 126 -3.15 2.55 -14.19
C GLY A 126 -4.09 3.08 -15.29
N ILE A 127 -3.70 4.18 -15.94
CA ILE A 127 -4.45 4.76 -17.08
C ILE A 127 -4.56 3.76 -18.23
N THR A 128 -3.48 3.04 -18.52
CA THR A 128 -3.48 1.98 -19.55
C THR A 128 -4.49 0.89 -19.22
N GLY A 129 -4.57 0.45 -17.96
CA GLY A 129 -5.57 -0.51 -17.50
C GLY A 129 -7.01 0.02 -17.67
N ILE A 130 -7.27 1.26 -17.27
CA ILE A 130 -8.57 1.92 -17.44
C ILE A 130 -8.99 1.96 -18.92
N ARG A 131 -8.09 2.40 -19.81
CA ARG A 131 -8.36 2.45 -21.25
C ARG A 131 -8.60 1.07 -21.86
N ALA A 132 -7.87 0.06 -21.41
CA ALA A 132 -8.06 -1.29 -21.89
C ALA A 132 -9.44 -1.84 -21.47
N ILE A 133 -9.89 -1.57 -20.24
CA ILE A 133 -11.26 -1.93 -19.80
C ILE A 133 -12.31 -1.17 -20.61
N THR A 134 -12.16 0.14 -20.82
CA THR A 134 -13.09 0.94 -21.64
C THR A 134 -13.27 0.34 -23.04
N LYS A 135 -12.19 -0.22 -23.62
CA LYS A 135 -12.24 -0.85 -24.94
C LYS A 135 -12.92 -2.23 -24.93
N ILE A 136 -12.70 -3.02 -23.88
CA ILE A 136 -13.21 -4.40 -23.79
C ILE A 136 -14.66 -4.43 -23.26
N LEU A 137 -14.96 -3.55 -22.29
CA LEU A 137 -16.25 -3.44 -21.60
C LEU A 137 -16.75 -1.98 -21.63
N PRO A 138 -17.14 -1.45 -22.80
CA PRO A 138 -17.42 -0.04 -22.99
C PRO A 138 -18.61 0.47 -22.14
N ASP A 139 -19.58 -0.39 -21.84
CA ASP A 139 -20.80 -0.03 -21.12
C ASP A 139 -20.67 -0.25 -19.60
N VAL A 140 -19.58 -0.85 -19.12
CA VAL A 140 -19.38 -1.16 -17.71
C VAL A 140 -18.80 0.06 -16.99
N PRO A 141 -19.44 0.58 -15.93
CA PRO A 141 -18.94 1.70 -15.17
C PRO A 141 -17.64 1.35 -14.46
N GLN A 142 -16.73 2.33 -14.44
CA GLN A 142 -15.42 2.19 -13.82
C GLN A 142 -15.23 3.23 -12.72
N VAL A 143 -14.51 2.89 -11.65
CA VAL A 143 -14.20 3.75 -10.50
C VAL A 143 -12.71 3.74 -10.25
N GLY A 144 -12.12 4.92 -10.05
CA GLY A 144 -10.74 5.10 -9.59
C GLY A 144 -10.69 5.28 -8.07
N VAL A 145 -9.89 4.47 -7.40
CA VAL A 145 -9.63 4.55 -5.96
C VAL A 145 -8.15 4.89 -5.77
N PHE A 146 -7.88 5.97 -5.01
CA PHE A 146 -6.55 6.58 -4.97
C PHE A 146 -5.82 6.30 -3.66
N ASP A 147 -4.57 5.87 -3.75
CA ASP A 147 -3.70 5.65 -2.59
C ASP A 147 -3.48 6.92 -1.77
N THR A 148 -3.52 8.09 -2.43
CA THR A 148 -3.30 9.40 -1.79
C THR A 148 -4.57 10.03 -1.21
N ALA A 149 -5.77 9.55 -1.58
CA ALA A 149 -7.02 10.21 -1.24
C ALA A 149 -7.30 10.27 0.28
N PHE A 150 -7.04 9.20 1.00
CA PHE A 150 -7.23 9.15 2.46
C PHE A 150 -6.42 10.22 3.20
N HIS A 151 -5.24 10.57 2.68
CA HIS A 151 -4.33 11.55 3.27
C HIS A 151 -4.66 13.01 2.89
N GLN A 152 -5.67 13.26 2.05
CA GLN A 152 -6.09 14.63 1.71
C GLN A 152 -6.75 15.36 2.88
N THR A 153 -7.05 14.66 3.98
CA THR A 153 -7.56 15.27 5.21
C THR A 153 -6.48 15.85 6.11
N MET A 154 -5.20 15.69 5.77
CA MET A 154 -4.09 16.29 6.54
C MET A 154 -4.21 17.82 6.59
N PRO A 155 -3.94 18.45 7.74
CA PRO A 155 -3.87 19.90 7.86
C PRO A 155 -2.61 20.46 7.17
N LYS A 156 -2.60 21.75 6.87
CA LYS A 156 -1.52 22.40 6.11
C LYS A 156 -0.14 22.21 6.72
N GLU A 157 -0.05 22.32 8.02
CA GLU A 157 1.20 22.15 8.78
C GLU A 157 1.80 20.75 8.69
N ALA A 158 0.99 19.74 8.37
CA ALA A 158 1.44 18.37 8.17
C ALA A 158 1.90 18.10 6.72
N TYR A 159 1.27 18.75 5.72
CA TYR A 159 1.57 18.45 4.33
C TYR A 159 2.51 19.42 3.63
N ILE A 160 2.66 20.65 4.11
CA ILE A 160 3.60 21.64 3.52
C ILE A 160 5.01 21.33 3.98
N TYR A 161 5.93 21.24 3.01
CA TYR A 161 7.35 21.20 3.32
C TYR A 161 7.89 22.58 3.66
N PRO A 162 8.80 22.73 4.63
CA PRO A 162 9.41 24.01 5.00
C PRO A 162 10.51 24.45 4.00
N ILE A 163 10.11 24.58 2.74
CA ILE A 163 10.90 25.13 1.62
C ILE A 163 10.16 26.34 1.08
N PRO A 164 10.74 27.16 0.17
CA PRO A 164 10.03 28.31 -0.36
C PRO A 164 8.62 27.95 -0.83
N TYR A 165 7.60 28.64 -0.28
CA TYR A 165 6.19 28.30 -0.44
C TYR A 165 5.73 28.29 -1.90
N GLU A 166 6.42 29.06 -2.76
CA GLU A 166 6.16 29.11 -4.20
C GLU A 166 6.28 27.74 -4.90
N TYR A 167 7.07 26.81 -4.37
CA TYR A 167 7.16 25.45 -4.92
C TYR A 167 5.87 24.66 -4.70
N TYR A 168 5.19 24.89 -3.60
CA TYR A 168 3.85 24.36 -3.41
C TYR A 168 2.85 25.02 -4.37
N GLU A 169 2.85 26.33 -4.48
CA GLU A 169 1.89 27.06 -5.32
C GLU A 169 2.03 26.69 -6.80
N LYS A 170 3.28 26.66 -7.32
CA LYS A 170 3.56 26.41 -8.74
C LYS A 170 3.54 24.92 -9.11
N HIS A 171 4.14 24.06 -8.28
CA HIS A 171 4.44 22.68 -8.61
C HIS A 171 3.72 21.67 -7.74
N LYS A 172 2.87 22.11 -6.80
CA LYS A 172 2.14 21.28 -5.86
C LYS A 172 3.06 20.35 -5.06
N ILE A 173 4.28 20.83 -4.74
CA ILE A 173 5.21 20.08 -3.91
C ILE A 173 4.73 20.11 -2.46
N ARG A 174 4.21 18.98 -2.03
CA ARG A 174 3.68 18.74 -0.69
C ARG A 174 3.81 17.27 -0.31
N ARG A 175 3.58 16.94 0.98
CA ARG A 175 3.35 15.56 1.40
C ARG A 175 1.99 15.10 0.86
N TYR A 176 1.96 13.99 0.13
CA TYR A 176 0.73 13.35 -0.32
C TYR A 176 0.40 12.10 0.52
N GLY A 177 1.41 11.29 0.83
CA GLY A 177 1.22 10.01 1.48
C GLY A 177 0.66 8.95 0.52
N PHE A 178 0.84 7.69 0.90
CA PHE A 178 0.45 6.52 0.09
C PHE A 178 -0.10 5.42 0.98
N HIS A 179 -0.52 4.28 0.41
CA HIS A 179 -1.22 3.21 1.10
C HIS A 179 -2.51 3.67 1.81
N GLY A 180 -3.10 4.78 1.38
CA GLY A 180 -4.27 5.38 2.03
C GLY A 180 -5.46 4.43 2.12
N THR A 181 -5.67 3.61 1.09
CA THR A 181 -6.72 2.58 1.08
C THR A 181 -6.53 1.56 2.21
N SER A 182 -5.27 1.12 2.43
CA SER A 182 -4.91 0.22 3.53
C SER A 182 -5.09 0.90 4.89
N HIS A 183 -4.53 2.10 5.09
CA HIS A 183 -4.66 2.85 6.33
C HIS A 183 -6.12 3.09 6.71
N ARG A 184 -6.96 3.46 5.75
CA ARG A 184 -8.41 3.62 5.93
C ARG A 184 -9.08 2.31 6.36
N TYR A 185 -8.78 1.21 5.67
CA TYR A 185 -9.36 -0.10 5.99
C TYR A 185 -9.05 -0.55 7.40
N VAL A 186 -7.76 -0.57 7.77
CA VAL A 186 -7.35 -1.08 9.08
C VAL A 186 -7.81 -0.19 10.22
N SER A 187 -7.95 1.12 10.00
CA SER A 187 -8.52 2.04 10.99
C SER A 187 -9.98 1.73 11.29
N MET A 188 -10.79 1.49 10.27
CA MET A 188 -12.20 1.09 10.43
C MET A 188 -12.32 -0.28 11.11
N ARG A 189 -11.46 -1.24 10.73
CA ARG A 189 -11.43 -2.56 11.37
C ARG A 189 -11.01 -2.48 12.83
N ALA A 190 -10.02 -1.64 13.17
CA ALA A 190 -9.60 -1.41 14.54
C ALA A 190 -10.75 -0.86 15.40
N ALA A 191 -11.51 0.10 14.90
CA ALA A 191 -12.69 0.63 15.57
C ALA A 191 -13.72 -0.47 15.86
N ALA A 192 -14.00 -1.34 14.88
CA ALA A 192 -14.89 -2.48 15.04
C ALA A 192 -14.37 -3.49 16.06
N MET A 193 -13.07 -3.83 16.05
CA MET A 193 -12.45 -4.74 17.03
C MET A 193 -12.47 -4.18 18.46
N LEU A 194 -12.27 -2.86 18.58
CA LEU A 194 -12.29 -2.18 19.88
C LEU A 194 -13.72 -1.90 20.40
N GLY A 195 -14.74 -2.10 19.55
CA GLY A 195 -16.15 -1.82 19.90
C GLY A 195 -16.41 -0.33 20.18
N LYS A 196 -15.65 0.57 19.55
CA LYS A 196 -15.75 2.03 19.72
C LYS A 196 -16.03 2.73 18.39
N PRO A 197 -16.76 3.86 18.40
CA PRO A 197 -16.87 4.70 17.21
C PRO A 197 -15.48 5.17 16.76
N ILE A 198 -15.22 5.14 15.46
CA ILE A 198 -13.92 5.60 14.92
C ILE A 198 -13.67 7.08 15.23
N ALA A 199 -14.73 7.88 15.36
CA ALA A 199 -14.66 9.30 15.72
C ALA A 199 -14.02 9.58 17.09
N ASP A 200 -13.98 8.57 17.97
CA ASP A 200 -13.46 8.69 19.34
C ASP A 200 -12.06 8.10 19.47
N LEU A 201 -11.43 7.68 18.36
CA LEU A 201 -10.17 6.94 18.38
C LEU A 201 -9.01 7.71 17.74
N LYS A 202 -7.86 7.62 18.42
CA LYS A 202 -6.54 8.04 17.94
C LYS A 202 -5.70 6.81 17.62
N LEU A 203 -5.43 6.57 16.36
CA LEU A 203 -4.80 5.36 15.87
C LEU A 203 -3.48 5.66 15.16
N VAL A 204 -2.46 4.84 15.41
CA VAL A 204 -1.26 4.79 14.58
C VAL A 204 -1.30 3.52 13.77
N THR A 205 -1.40 3.65 12.45
CA THR A 205 -1.46 2.51 11.54
C THR A 205 -0.13 2.31 10.84
N CYS A 206 0.41 1.09 10.91
CA CYS A 206 1.73 0.70 10.41
C CYS A 206 1.55 -0.31 9.28
N HIS A 207 1.53 0.17 8.03
CA HIS A 207 1.53 -0.67 6.84
C HIS A 207 2.96 -1.07 6.51
N LEU A 208 3.35 -2.31 6.82
CA LEU A 208 4.73 -2.79 6.75
C LEU A 208 4.85 -3.91 5.71
N GLY A 209 5.20 -3.52 4.49
CA GLY A 209 5.52 -4.42 3.37
C GLY A 209 6.91 -4.14 2.82
N ASN A 210 7.19 -4.52 1.58
CA ASN A 210 8.42 -4.08 0.90
C ASN A 210 8.45 -2.55 0.75
N GLY A 211 7.30 -1.91 0.46
CA GLY A 211 7.05 -0.51 0.75
C GLY A 211 6.35 -0.40 2.10
N SER A 212 6.77 0.52 2.95
CA SER A 212 6.24 0.66 4.31
C SER A 212 5.89 2.11 4.62
N SER A 213 4.79 2.31 5.35
CA SER A 213 4.35 3.63 5.79
C SER A 213 3.65 3.57 7.15
N VAL A 214 3.66 4.69 7.84
CA VAL A 214 2.95 4.89 9.10
C VAL A 214 1.99 6.06 8.91
N ALA A 215 0.81 6.02 9.48
CA ALA A 215 -0.12 7.14 9.47
C ALA A 215 -0.70 7.41 10.86
N ALA A 216 -0.87 8.68 11.18
CA ALA A 216 -1.63 9.17 12.31
C ALA A 216 -3.08 9.35 11.88
N VAL A 217 -3.99 8.66 12.54
CA VAL A 217 -5.43 8.70 12.23
C VAL A 217 -6.19 9.14 13.48
N ASP A 218 -6.77 10.32 13.42
CA ASP A 218 -7.58 10.90 14.49
C ASP A 218 -9.03 11.05 14.04
N GLY A 219 -9.96 10.47 14.78
CA GLY A 219 -11.37 10.48 14.45
C GLY A 219 -11.70 9.91 13.05
N GLY A 220 -10.91 8.94 12.58
CA GLY A 220 -11.04 8.32 11.25
C GLY A 220 -10.45 9.14 10.10
N ARG A 221 -9.75 10.24 10.37
CA ARG A 221 -9.10 11.12 9.39
C ARG A 221 -7.59 10.98 9.48
N SER A 222 -6.91 10.86 8.34
CA SER A 222 -5.46 10.96 8.31
C SER A 222 -5.03 12.39 8.63
N ILE A 223 -4.23 12.58 9.67
CA ILE A 223 -3.72 13.89 10.07
C ILE A 223 -2.21 14.04 9.84
N ASP A 224 -1.51 12.92 9.67
CA ASP A 224 -0.12 12.88 9.20
C ASP A 224 0.20 11.49 8.63
N THR A 225 1.25 11.39 7.80
CA THR A 225 1.73 10.13 7.26
C THR A 225 3.22 10.19 6.91
N SER A 226 3.92 9.07 6.99
CA SER A 226 5.37 9.00 6.85
C SER A 226 5.87 9.15 5.42
N MET A 227 5.17 8.58 4.43
CA MET A 227 5.53 8.82 3.03
C MET A 227 5.23 10.26 2.64
N GLY A 228 6.07 10.82 1.77
CA GLY A 228 6.08 12.24 1.48
C GLY A 228 5.47 12.61 0.14
N PHE A 229 6.19 13.47 -0.59
CA PHE A 229 5.93 13.82 -1.98
C PHE A 229 5.97 12.57 -2.88
N THR A 230 6.88 11.65 -2.58
CA THR A 230 7.00 10.33 -3.19
C THR A 230 6.97 9.23 -2.13
N PRO A 231 6.80 7.95 -2.51
CA PRO A 231 6.89 6.83 -1.58
C PRO A 231 8.30 6.52 -1.03
N LEU A 232 9.28 7.41 -1.24
CA LEU A 232 10.66 7.24 -0.76
C LEU A 232 10.83 7.68 0.70
N ALA A 233 10.20 8.81 1.09
CA ALA A 233 10.31 9.38 2.43
C ALA A 233 9.66 8.48 3.49
N GLY A 234 10.03 8.71 4.74
CA GLY A 234 9.46 8.02 5.90
C GLY A 234 10.41 7.01 6.53
N ILE A 235 9.85 5.90 7.00
CA ILE A 235 10.64 4.83 7.60
C ILE A 235 11.52 4.10 6.57
N PRO A 236 12.65 3.51 6.97
CA PRO A 236 13.38 2.57 6.12
C PRO A 236 12.46 1.46 5.62
N MET A 237 12.70 0.93 4.41
CA MET A 237 11.87 -0.10 3.79
C MET A 237 12.72 -1.26 3.30
N GLY A 238 12.14 -2.18 2.53
CA GLY A 238 12.90 -3.30 1.95
C GLY A 238 14.10 -2.84 1.13
N THR A 239 13.87 -1.91 0.19
CA THR A 239 14.89 -1.40 -0.74
C THR A 239 15.02 0.13 -0.75
N ARG A 240 14.16 0.87 -0.04
CA ARG A 240 14.13 2.32 0.01
C ARG A 240 14.75 2.83 1.31
N SER A 241 15.50 3.93 1.22
CA SER A 241 16.21 4.49 2.37
C SER A 241 15.30 5.00 3.49
N GLY A 242 14.11 5.50 3.14
CA GLY A 242 13.36 6.38 4.03
C GLY A 242 14.03 7.75 4.15
N ASP A 243 13.77 8.45 5.25
CA ASP A 243 14.31 9.79 5.51
C ASP A 243 15.84 9.78 5.66
N LEU A 244 16.46 10.77 5.05
CA LEU A 244 17.90 11.01 5.12
C LEU A 244 18.19 12.50 4.96
N ASP A 245 19.42 12.92 5.26
CA ASP A 245 19.89 14.26 4.93
C ASP A 245 19.98 14.45 3.40
N PRO A 246 19.27 15.43 2.81
CA PRO A 246 19.30 15.67 1.36
C PRO A 246 20.70 15.90 0.78
N ALA A 247 21.66 16.41 1.56
CA ALA A 247 23.03 16.62 1.12
C ALA A 247 23.74 15.31 0.73
N ILE A 248 23.29 14.17 1.25
CA ILE A 248 23.81 12.84 0.88
C ILE A 248 23.63 12.57 -0.61
N VAL A 249 22.53 13.06 -1.21
CA VAL A 249 22.24 12.86 -2.65
C VAL A 249 23.34 13.48 -3.52
N THR A 250 23.68 14.74 -3.26
CA THR A 250 24.72 15.44 -4.03
C THR A 250 26.11 14.92 -3.71
N PHE A 251 26.37 14.52 -2.45
CA PHE A 251 27.64 13.95 -2.04
C PHE A 251 27.91 12.61 -2.77
N ILE A 252 26.95 11.68 -2.82
CA ILE A 252 27.11 10.42 -3.55
C ILE A 252 27.26 10.70 -5.05
N ALA A 253 26.43 11.60 -5.61
CA ALA A 253 26.49 11.92 -7.03
C ALA A 253 27.90 12.39 -7.44
N GLU A 254 28.52 13.26 -6.63
CA GLU A 254 29.87 13.76 -6.86
C GLU A 254 30.92 12.63 -6.71
N LYS A 255 30.83 11.81 -5.65
CA LYS A 255 31.81 10.76 -5.38
C LYS A 255 31.80 9.63 -6.41
N ASP A 256 30.61 9.25 -6.87
CA ASP A 256 30.44 8.12 -7.80
C ASP A 256 30.41 8.58 -9.27
N GLY A 257 30.44 9.91 -9.54
CA GLY A 257 30.38 10.45 -10.90
C GLY A 257 29.05 10.17 -11.60
N VAL A 258 27.93 10.15 -10.86
CA VAL A 258 26.58 9.89 -11.38
C VAL A 258 25.69 11.12 -11.18
N THR A 259 24.50 11.12 -11.76
CA THR A 259 23.53 12.22 -11.57
C THR A 259 22.77 12.09 -10.24
N ALA A 260 22.30 13.21 -9.69
CA ALA A 260 21.41 13.20 -8.52
C ALA A 260 20.15 12.36 -8.76
N GLU A 261 19.62 12.38 -9.99
CA GLU A 261 18.51 11.53 -10.39
C GLU A 261 18.85 10.03 -10.25
N HIS A 262 20.05 9.62 -10.70
CA HIS A 262 20.51 8.24 -10.55
C HIS A 262 20.59 7.84 -9.07
N VAL A 263 21.11 8.70 -8.21
CA VAL A 263 21.17 8.46 -6.76
C VAL A 263 19.78 8.22 -6.21
N VAL A 264 18.81 9.08 -6.53
CA VAL A 264 17.42 8.94 -6.03
C VAL A 264 16.75 7.70 -6.61
N GLN A 265 16.79 7.51 -7.94
CA GLN A 265 16.00 6.46 -8.61
C GLN A 265 16.59 5.05 -8.46
N LYS A 266 17.90 4.93 -8.35
CA LYS A 266 18.60 3.64 -8.26
C LYS A 266 19.05 3.34 -6.83
N ILE A 267 19.88 4.22 -6.24
CA ILE A 267 20.49 3.93 -4.94
C ILE A 267 19.43 4.00 -3.86
N LEU A 268 18.75 5.14 -3.69
CA LEU A 268 17.82 5.33 -2.57
C LEU A 268 16.51 4.55 -2.69
N ASN A 269 16.01 4.31 -3.91
CA ASN A 269 14.76 3.57 -4.11
C ASN A 269 14.93 2.05 -4.23
N LYS A 270 16.10 1.56 -4.75
CA LYS A 270 16.22 0.14 -5.13
C LYS A 270 17.37 -0.61 -4.46
N GLN A 271 18.34 0.10 -3.88
CA GLN A 271 19.57 -0.49 -3.33
C GLN A 271 19.81 -0.12 -1.86
N SER A 272 18.87 0.57 -1.24
CA SER A 272 18.93 1.06 0.14
C SER A 272 18.01 0.24 1.07
N GLY A 273 17.56 0.82 2.15
CA GLY A 273 16.72 0.15 3.12
C GLY A 273 17.44 -1.01 3.81
N VAL A 274 16.67 -2.02 4.21
CA VAL A 274 17.27 -3.19 4.88
C VAL A 274 18.18 -3.99 3.93
N LEU A 275 17.88 -4.01 2.63
CA LEU A 275 18.76 -4.57 1.60
C LEU A 275 20.13 -3.89 1.60
N GLY A 276 20.15 -2.56 1.54
CA GLY A 276 21.40 -1.80 1.45
C GLY A 276 22.26 -1.94 2.72
N VAL A 277 21.63 -1.92 3.89
CA VAL A 277 22.36 -2.10 5.17
C VAL A 277 22.86 -3.53 5.34
N SER A 278 22.01 -4.51 5.11
CA SER A 278 22.41 -5.92 5.29
C SER A 278 23.38 -6.40 4.20
N GLY A 279 23.21 -5.91 2.97
CA GLY A 279 23.90 -6.44 1.80
C GLY A 279 23.46 -7.87 1.42
N LEU A 280 22.34 -8.33 1.96
CA LEU A 280 21.91 -9.74 1.85
C LEU A 280 20.55 -9.85 1.11
N SER A 281 19.50 -9.33 1.72
CA SER A 281 18.13 -9.49 1.22
C SER A 281 17.24 -8.31 1.63
N ASN A 282 16.15 -8.10 0.90
CA ASN A 282 15.04 -7.23 1.31
C ASN A 282 13.89 -8.02 1.95
N ASP A 283 14.00 -9.35 2.02
CA ASP A 283 13.04 -10.20 2.71
C ASP A 283 13.40 -10.28 4.20
N PHE A 284 12.48 -9.88 5.06
CA PHE A 284 12.69 -9.85 6.50
C PHE A 284 12.90 -11.25 7.08
N ARG A 285 12.33 -12.29 6.50
CA ARG A 285 12.53 -13.67 6.92
C ARG A 285 13.99 -14.11 6.76
N ASP A 286 14.61 -13.77 5.62
CA ASP A 286 16.01 -14.05 5.37
C ASP A 286 16.91 -13.31 6.36
N LEU A 287 16.54 -12.04 6.69
CA LEU A 287 17.30 -11.21 7.63
C LEU A 287 17.16 -11.69 9.08
N GLU A 288 15.97 -12.14 9.48
CA GLU A 288 15.72 -12.71 10.82
C GLU A 288 16.56 -13.97 11.01
N VAL A 289 16.54 -14.90 10.06
CA VAL A 289 17.37 -16.12 10.08
C VAL A 289 18.87 -15.77 10.12
N ALA A 290 19.33 -14.89 9.23
CA ALA A 290 20.74 -14.51 9.18
C ALA A 290 21.21 -13.82 10.47
N ALA A 291 20.35 -13.01 11.10
CA ALA A 291 20.67 -12.36 12.36
C ALA A 291 20.77 -13.37 13.52
N GLU A 292 19.90 -14.38 13.56
CA GLU A 292 19.98 -15.49 14.54
C GLU A 292 21.27 -16.32 14.35
N GLU A 293 21.74 -16.48 13.11
CA GLU A 293 23.00 -17.13 12.76
C GLU A 293 24.24 -16.24 13.02
N GLY A 294 24.07 -15.04 13.56
CA GLY A 294 25.14 -14.13 13.96
C GLY A 294 25.57 -13.11 12.89
N ASN A 295 24.80 -12.91 11.82
CA ASN A 295 25.09 -11.85 10.85
C ASN A 295 24.78 -10.46 11.43
N GLU A 296 25.85 -9.73 11.80
CA GLU A 296 25.73 -8.42 12.45
C GLU A 296 25.05 -7.36 11.58
N ARG A 297 25.26 -7.39 10.25
CA ARG A 297 24.61 -6.42 9.35
C ARG A 297 23.12 -6.70 9.15
N ALA A 298 22.70 -7.96 9.15
CA ALA A 298 21.28 -8.32 9.14
C ALA A 298 20.61 -7.86 10.45
N ALA A 299 21.23 -8.12 11.60
CA ALA A 299 20.75 -7.65 12.90
C ALA A 299 20.66 -6.10 12.96
N LEU A 300 21.67 -5.40 12.42
CA LEU A 300 21.68 -3.94 12.32
C LEU A 300 20.53 -3.42 11.43
N ALA A 301 20.30 -4.03 10.28
CA ALA A 301 19.22 -3.64 9.35
C ALA A 301 17.85 -3.74 10.00
N LEU A 302 17.56 -4.85 10.70
CA LEU A 302 16.33 -5.03 11.47
C LEU A 302 16.19 -4.00 12.59
N THR A 303 17.30 -3.67 13.27
CA THR A 303 17.30 -2.67 14.35
C THR A 303 17.05 -1.26 13.82
N ILE A 304 17.66 -0.89 12.69
CA ILE A 304 17.42 0.41 12.02
C ILE A 304 15.95 0.54 11.61
N PHE A 305 15.36 -0.51 11.04
CA PHE A 305 13.95 -0.52 10.68
C PHE A 305 13.05 -0.33 11.91
N ALA A 306 13.26 -1.11 12.96
CA ALA A 306 12.48 -1.00 14.20
C ALA A 306 12.63 0.39 14.84
N ASN A 307 13.81 0.98 14.87
CA ASN A 307 14.05 2.32 15.39
C ASN A 307 13.34 3.40 14.56
N GLY A 308 13.39 3.30 13.23
CA GLY A 308 12.65 4.20 12.34
C GLY A 308 11.15 4.16 12.63
N LEU A 309 10.60 2.96 12.76
CA LEU A 309 9.19 2.75 13.04
C LEU A 309 8.78 3.31 14.43
N ARG A 310 9.58 3.05 15.49
CA ARG A 310 9.34 3.61 16.83
C ARG A 310 9.29 5.13 16.82
N LYS A 311 10.23 5.79 16.12
CA LYS A 311 10.27 7.25 16.01
C LYS A 311 8.97 7.80 15.43
N TYR A 312 8.47 7.19 14.35
CA TYR A 312 7.21 7.62 13.73
C TYR A 312 6.00 7.34 14.60
N ILE A 313 5.91 6.17 15.26
CA ILE A 313 4.82 5.87 16.19
C ILE A 313 4.79 6.89 17.33
N ALA A 314 5.93 7.17 17.96
CA ALA A 314 6.02 8.13 19.06
C ALA A 314 5.72 9.57 18.60
N ALA A 315 6.22 9.99 17.44
CA ALA A 315 5.93 11.30 16.86
C ALA A 315 4.43 11.47 16.60
N TYR A 316 3.76 10.44 16.06
CA TYR A 316 2.35 10.49 15.76
C TYR A 316 1.46 10.41 17.01
N ALA A 317 1.89 9.68 18.04
CA ALA A 317 1.25 9.74 19.36
C ALA A 317 1.34 11.17 19.94
N ALA A 318 2.47 11.85 19.75
CA ALA A 318 2.63 13.24 20.19
C ALA A 318 1.77 14.21 19.36
N VAL A 319 1.74 14.08 18.04
CA VAL A 319 0.92 14.92 17.13
C VAL A 319 -0.56 14.82 17.48
N MET A 320 -1.06 13.62 17.81
CA MET A 320 -2.44 13.39 18.22
C MET A 320 -2.71 13.72 19.69
N ASN A 321 -1.69 14.06 20.48
CA ASN A 321 -1.79 14.18 21.95
C ASN A 321 -2.40 12.93 22.59
N GLY A 322 -1.82 11.77 22.28
CA GLY A 322 -2.23 10.44 22.75
C GLY A 322 -2.41 9.44 21.61
N VAL A 323 -2.56 8.18 22.00
CA VAL A 323 -2.84 7.07 21.07
C VAL A 323 -3.65 6.01 21.80
N ASP A 324 -4.73 5.52 21.18
CA ASP A 324 -5.56 4.44 21.73
C ASP A 324 -5.09 3.07 21.24
N ALA A 325 -4.64 2.98 19.97
CA ALA A 325 -4.13 1.73 19.43
C ALA A 325 -3.05 1.94 18.35
N ILE A 326 -2.14 0.97 18.28
CA ILE A 326 -1.16 0.78 17.23
C ILE A 326 -1.58 -0.43 16.41
N ILE A 327 -1.66 -0.29 15.09
CA ILE A 327 -2.13 -1.34 14.18
C ILE A 327 -0.98 -1.77 13.27
N PHE A 328 -0.64 -3.06 13.30
CA PHE A 328 0.31 -3.69 12.39
C PHE A 328 -0.43 -4.37 11.24
N THR A 329 -0.03 -4.08 10.01
CA THR A 329 -0.64 -4.62 8.79
C THR A 329 0.38 -4.81 7.67
N ALA A 330 -0.05 -5.41 6.58
CA ALA A 330 0.77 -5.83 5.44
C ALA A 330 1.81 -6.91 5.80
N GLY A 331 2.58 -7.35 4.80
CA GLY A 331 3.35 -8.57 4.87
C GLY A 331 4.23 -8.76 6.12
N ILE A 332 4.98 -7.72 6.52
CA ILE A 332 5.83 -7.77 7.72
C ILE A 332 4.98 -7.58 8.97
N GLY A 333 4.08 -6.58 8.97
CA GLY A 333 3.24 -6.29 10.12
C GLY A 333 2.35 -7.46 10.53
N GLU A 334 1.81 -8.19 9.56
CA GLU A 334 0.93 -9.34 9.76
C GLU A 334 1.68 -10.61 10.17
N ASN A 335 2.93 -10.80 9.72
CA ASN A 335 3.58 -12.11 9.75
C ASN A 335 4.87 -12.19 10.59
N SER A 336 5.53 -11.07 10.93
CA SER A 336 6.75 -11.07 11.75
C SER A 336 6.45 -10.73 13.21
N LYS A 337 6.34 -11.74 14.04
CA LYS A 337 6.20 -11.58 15.49
C LYS A 337 7.42 -10.92 16.11
N GLU A 338 8.60 -11.25 15.60
CA GLU A 338 9.89 -10.73 16.02
C GLU A 338 9.95 -9.22 15.83
N MET A 339 9.50 -8.73 14.67
CA MET A 339 9.48 -7.29 14.39
C MET A 339 8.46 -6.57 15.28
N ARG A 340 7.27 -7.11 15.48
CA ARG A 340 6.27 -6.53 16.38
C ARG A 340 6.79 -6.44 17.81
N SER A 341 7.36 -7.52 18.37
CA SER A 341 8.00 -7.52 19.70
C SER A 341 9.11 -6.49 19.77
N ARG A 342 10.03 -6.51 18.79
CA ARG A 342 11.15 -5.57 18.73
C ARG A 342 10.69 -4.10 18.75
N VAL A 343 9.63 -3.77 18.05
CA VAL A 343 9.06 -2.42 18.01
C VAL A 343 8.40 -2.08 19.34
N CYS A 344 7.54 -2.94 19.86
CA CYS A 344 6.74 -2.68 21.04
C CYS A 344 7.58 -2.56 22.33
N GLN A 345 8.66 -3.32 22.46
CA GLN A 345 9.61 -3.20 23.60
C GLN A 345 10.15 -1.77 23.81
N GLY A 346 10.29 -0.98 22.75
CA GLY A 346 10.73 0.41 22.85
C GLY A 346 9.63 1.43 23.05
N LEU A 347 8.37 1.00 23.21
CA LEU A 347 7.19 1.86 23.35
C LEU A 347 6.51 1.76 24.73
N ALA A 348 7.14 1.11 25.70
CA ALA A 348 6.61 0.96 27.05
C ALA A 348 6.27 2.31 27.71
N PHE A 349 7.00 3.38 27.40
CA PHE A 349 6.72 4.74 27.89
C PHE A 349 5.38 5.31 27.44
N LEU A 350 4.80 4.79 26.35
CA LEU A 350 3.44 5.10 25.89
C LEU A 350 2.37 4.22 26.59
N GLY A 351 2.78 3.28 27.42
CA GLY A 351 1.89 2.29 28.02
C GLY A 351 1.58 1.11 27.12
N VAL A 352 2.44 0.82 26.13
CA VAL A 352 2.35 -0.35 25.28
C VAL A 352 2.94 -1.55 26.00
N GLU A 353 2.16 -2.62 26.12
CA GLU A 353 2.59 -3.92 26.61
C GLU A 353 1.92 -5.03 25.81
N ILE A 354 2.71 -5.94 25.22
CA ILE A 354 2.20 -7.05 24.41
C ILE A 354 2.30 -8.38 25.14
N ASP A 355 1.38 -9.26 24.82
CA ASP A 355 1.37 -10.66 25.20
C ASP A 355 2.07 -11.47 24.10
N GLU A 356 3.24 -12.03 24.41
CA GLU A 356 4.07 -12.75 23.43
C GLU A 356 3.41 -14.06 22.93
N GLU A 357 2.52 -14.68 23.72
CA GLU A 357 1.77 -15.87 23.26
C GLU A 357 0.70 -15.43 22.25
N GLN A 358 0.01 -14.31 22.49
CA GLN A 358 -0.94 -13.74 21.53
C GLN A 358 -0.21 -13.22 20.28
N ASN A 359 1.00 -12.69 20.43
CA ASN A 359 1.81 -12.21 19.33
C ASN A 359 2.31 -13.34 18.41
N ASP A 360 2.36 -14.59 18.90
CA ASP A 360 2.75 -15.73 18.07
C ASP A 360 1.64 -16.16 17.10
N CYS A 361 1.37 -15.28 16.13
CA CYS A 361 0.36 -15.49 15.09
C CYS A 361 0.77 -14.83 13.77
N ARG A 362 0.15 -15.26 12.68
CA ARG A 362 0.42 -14.77 11.31
C ARG A 362 -0.88 -14.63 10.53
N GLY A 363 -1.04 -13.50 9.85
CA GLY A 363 -2.12 -13.27 8.88
C GLY A 363 -3.54 -13.34 9.45
N VAL A 364 -3.73 -13.06 10.73
CA VAL A 364 -5.02 -13.09 11.41
C VAL A 364 -5.30 -11.79 12.14
N GLU A 365 -6.57 -11.41 12.22
CA GLU A 365 -6.98 -10.32 13.11
C GLU A 365 -6.80 -10.74 14.56
N ARG A 366 -6.03 -9.97 15.32
CA ARG A 366 -5.78 -10.26 16.73
C ARG A 366 -5.40 -9.00 17.50
N ASP A 367 -5.90 -8.90 18.72
CA ASP A 367 -5.38 -8.00 19.74
C ASP A 367 -4.29 -8.75 20.51
N ILE A 368 -3.07 -8.24 20.46
CA ILE A 368 -1.89 -8.85 21.08
C ILE A 368 -1.43 -8.12 22.34
N SER A 369 -2.27 -7.21 22.86
CA SER A 369 -1.96 -6.46 24.07
C SER A 369 -2.23 -7.28 25.31
N THR A 370 -1.44 -7.06 26.38
CA THR A 370 -1.82 -7.54 27.72
C THR A 370 -3.07 -6.79 28.22
N PRO A 371 -3.79 -7.36 29.21
CA PRO A 371 -4.89 -6.63 29.85
C PRO A 371 -4.48 -5.30 30.50
N GLN A 372 -3.21 -5.16 30.89
CA GLN A 372 -2.65 -3.98 31.53
C GLN A 372 -2.21 -2.90 30.56
N SER A 373 -2.08 -3.23 29.27
CA SER A 373 -1.66 -2.27 28.25
C SER A 373 -2.67 -1.12 28.11
N ASN A 374 -2.19 0.11 28.27
CA ASN A 374 -3.00 1.31 28.08
C ASN A 374 -3.28 1.59 26.60
N VAL A 375 -2.34 1.23 25.74
CA VAL A 375 -2.45 1.35 24.27
C VAL A 375 -2.63 -0.04 23.70
N ARG A 376 -3.70 -0.25 22.95
CA ARG A 376 -3.95 -1.55 22.31
C ARG A 376 -2.99 -1.77 21.15
N VAL A 377 -2.56 -3.00 20.93
CA VAL A 377 -1.72 -3.39 19.79
C VAL A 377 -2.48 -4.44 19.00
N LEU A 378 -2.82 -4.07 17.76
CA LEU A 378 -3.68 -4.89 16.91
C LEU A 378 -2.92 -5.37 15.67
N ILE A 379 -3.14 -6.61 15.29
CA ILE A 379 -2.79 -7.13 13.97
C ILE A 379 -4.06 -7.15 13.15
N ILE A 380 -4.06 -6.48 12.01
CA ILE A 380 -5.21 -6.43 11.11
C ILE A 380 -4.72 -6.65 9.68
N PRO A 381 -4.94 -7.82 9.07
CA PRO A 381 -4.62 -8.05 7.67
C PRO A 381 -5.34 -7.05 6.77
N THR A 382 -4.59 -6.35 5.93
CA THR A 382 -5.18 -5.37 5.00
C THR A 382 -5.96 -6.07 3.88
N ASN A 383 -7.01 -5.41 3.40
CA ASN A 383 -7.79 -5.87 2.27
C ASN A 383 -8.18 -4.68 1.36
N GLU A 384 -7.18 -4.17 0.65
CA GLU A 384 -7.33 -2.99 -0.22
C GLU A 384 -8.31 -3.27 -1.36
N GLU A 385 -8.30 -4.48 -1.91
CA GLU A 385 -9.20 -4.86 -3.00
C GLU A 385 -10.67 -4.85 -2.57
N LEU A 386 -10.97 -5.26 -1.34
CA LEU A 386 -12.33 -5.16 -0.80
C LEU A 386 -12.77 -3.70 -0.63
N VAL A 387 -11.87 -2.82 -0.20
CA VAL A 387 -12.18 -1.38 -0.11
C VAL A 387 -12.48 -0.81 -1.49
N ILE A 388 -11.68 -1.15 -2.49
CA ILE A 388 -11.91 -0.72 -3.88
C ILE A 388 -13.27 -1.23 -4.38
N ALA A 389 -13.60 -2.48 -4.08
CA ALA A 389 -14.90 -3.06 -4.46
C ALA A 389 -16.08 -2.36 -3.76
N ARG A 390 -15.95 -2.02 -2.46
CA ARG A 390 -16.97 -1.27 -1.69
C ARG A 390 -17.17 0.14 -2.23
N ASP A 391 -16.11 0.89 -2.45
CA ASP A 391 -16.17 2.23 -3.03
C ASP A 391 -16.79 2.19 -4.44
N THR A 392 -16.44 1.19 -5.24
CA THR A 392 -17.00 0.99 -6.57
C THR A 392 -18.50 0.75 -6.49
N ARG A 393 -18.96 -0.13 -5.57
CA ARG A 393 -20.37 -0.37 -5.35
C ARG A 393 -21.11 0.91 -4.95
N GLU A 394 -20.56 1.64 -3.99
CA GLU A 394 -21.17 2.87 -3.48
C GLU A 394 -21.33 3.92 -4.58
N ILE A 395 -20.27 4.18 -5.35
CA ILE A 395 -20.27 5.25 -6.38
C ILE A 395 -21.14 4.91 -7.59
N VAL A 396 -21.26 3.63 -7.94
CA VAL A 396 -21.99 3.21 -9.14
C VAL A 396 -23.47 2.99 -8.86
N PHE A 397 -23.84 2.54 -7.66
CA PHE A 397 -25.18 2.05 -7.36
C PHE A 397 -25.89 2.79 -6.20
N SER A 398 -25.32 3.88 -5.69
CA SER A 398 -25.97 4.78 -4.70
C SER A 398 -26.94 5.77 -5.32
#